data_29ff50b1635abe1bd1837591016041e5
#
_entry.id   29ff50b1635abe1bd1837591016041e5
#
_cell.length_a   1.000
_cell.length_b   1.000
_cell.length_c   1.000
_cell.angle_alpha   90.00
_cell.angle_beta   90.00
_cell.angle_gamma   90.00
#
_symmetry.space_group_name_H-M   'P 1'
#
loop_
_entity.id
_entity.type
_entity.pdbx_description
1 polymer ?
#
loop_
_entity_poly.entity_id
_entity_poly.type
_entity_poly.pdbx_seq_one_letter_code
_entity_poly.pdbx_strand_id
1 'polypeptide(L)'
;MKVLFISDFTLDQREGGAQVSNSLIVEKGRELGHEIVEHNHTSSIIDFLSSYDLMVSSNLEMISRKSPEKVDFILKHPNHIRLEHDSCSYLSNKDRENLFNSSRLNFFLSEFHISFFRDFYGDFFENVEIVYDPIDTNVFKPQDCEKIYDVVYCGYLHPLKGLNDLVKFAQTNPDREVSVFGWGELDCEAFFSSYSNVTFGGAKKYKEVAEIFQQSKALYHNPVVNEPFCRMMGEALLCGVEEIIGNTSKIGAYLEFEKVGYEKFRDGCNNAADIFWKKTKERSLTCAI
;
A
#
# COMPACT_ATOMS: atom_id res chain seq x y z
N MET A 1 23.31 2.99 9.76
CA MET A 1 22.76 1.87 10.58
C MET A 1 22.70 0.65 9.71
N LYS A 2 22.90 -0.52 10.33
CA LYS A 2 22.60 -1.81 9.70
C LYS A 2 21.15 -2.20 10.04
N VAL A 3 20.31 -2.33 9.02
CA VAL A 3 18.87 -2.51 9.18
C VAL A 3 18.44 -3.83 8.57
N LEU A 4 17.61 -4.60 9.27
CA LEU A 4 16.88 -5.74 8.72
C LEU A 4 15.45 -5.30 8.41
N PHE A 5 15.10 -5.24 7.11
CA PHE A 5 13.75 -4.95 6.65
C PHE A 5 13.03 -6.25 6.31
N ILE A 6 11.97 -6.54 7.04
CA ILE A 6 11.29 -7.84 7.03
C ILE A 6 9.88 -7.66 6.48
N SER A 7 9.55 -8.39 5.40
CA SER A 7 8.21 -8.43 4.83
C SER A 7 7.89 -9.84 4.30
N ASP A 8 6.62 -10.15 4.08
CA ASP A 8 6.25 -11.46 3.53
C ASP A 8 6.84 -11.71 2.15
N PHE A 9 6.85 -10.68 1.31
CA PHE A 9 7.35 -10.71 -0.05
C PHE A 9 8.15 -9.44 -0.35
N THR A 10 9.22 -9.58 -1.09
CA THR A 10 9.94 -8.48 -1.74
C THR A 10 9.32 -8.17 -3.11
N LEU A 11 9.66 -7.02 -3.71
CA LEU A 11 9.07 -6.57 -4.97
C LEU A 11 9.37 -7.54 -6.14
N ASP A 12 10.55 -8.16 -6.17
CA ASP A 12 10.96 -9.15 -7.17
C ASP A 12 10.18 -10.48 -7.08
N GLN A 13 9.62 -10.78 -5.91
CA GLN A 13 8.80 -11.98 -5.70
C GLN A 13 7.34 -11.77 -6.02
N ARG A 14 6.83 -10.56 -5.78
CA ARG A 14 5.42 -10.23 -6.00
C ARG A 14 5.25 -8.73 -6.22
N GLU A 15 4.66 -8.35 -7.34
CA GLU A 15 4.25 -6.98 -7.59
C GLU A 15 2.91 -6.69 -6.89
N GLY A 16 2.92 -5.76 -5.94
CA GLY A 16 1.74 -5.31 -5.21
C GLY A 16 2.00 -3.97 -4.56
N GLY A 17 0.94 -3.27 -4.14
CA GLY A 17 1.05 -1.92 -3.55
C GLY A 17 2.01 -1.85 -2.36
N ALA A 18 1.86 -2.78 -1.40
CA ALA A 18 2.73 -2.85 -0.22
C ALA A 18 4.20 -3.12 -0.59
N GLN A 19 4.46 -4.00 -1.58
CA GLN A 19 5.82 -4.32 -2.02
C GLN A 19 6.47 -3.13 -2.72
N VAL A 20 5.73 -2.40 -3.55
CA VAL A 20 6.23 -1.14 -4.16
C VAL A 20 6.54 -0.11 -3.08
N SER A 21 5.66 0.09 -2.11
CA SER A 21 5.87 1.03 -1.01
C SER A 21 7.07 0.66 -0.15
N ASN A 22 7.21 -0.61 0.21
CA ASN A 22 8.38 -1.12 0.95
C ASN A 22 9.68 -0.90 0.18
N SER A 23 9.70 -1.20 -1.13
CA SER A 23 10.88 -1.00 -1.98
C SER A 23 11.33 0.46 -1.99
N LEU A 24 10.41 1.41 -2.16
CA LEU A 24 10.73 2.85 -2.14
C LEU A 24 11.26 3.32 -0.78
N ILE A 25 10.74 2.78 0.32
CA ILE A 25 11.27 3.05 1.67
C ILE A 25 12.67 2.48 1.81
N VAL A 26 12.91 1.26 1.35
CA VAL A 26 14.23 0.59 1.40
C VAL A 26 15.25 1.35 0.55
N GLU A 27 14.90 1.72 -0.68
CA GLU A 27 15.76 2.50 -1.58
C GLU A 27 16.16 3.83 -0.93
N LYS A 28 15.18 4.54 -0.37
CA LYS A 28 15.45 5.80 0.37
C LYS A 28 16.38 5.60 1.55
N GLY A 29 16.20 4.53 2.30
CA GLY A 29 17.10 4.21 3.41
C GLY A 29 18.55 3.96 2.95
N ARG A 30 18.73 3.31 1.82
CA ARG A 30 20.05 3.11 1.19
C ARG A 30 20.66 4.43 0.72
N GLU A 31 19.87 5.33 0.13
CA GLU A 31 20.29 6.70 -0.23
C GLU A 31 20.76 7.50 1.00
N LEU A 32 20.11 7.31 2.15
CA LEU A 32 20.49 7.92 3.42
C LEU A 32 21.73 7.27 4.08
N GLY A 33 22.37 6.31 3.41
CA GLY A 33 23.58 5.62 3.87
C GLY A 33 23.33 4.50 4.88
N HIS A 34 22.13 3.91 4.91
CA HIS A 34 21.86 2.71 5.71
C HIS A 34 22.23 1.44 4.94
N GLU A 35 22.83 0.48 5.61
CA GLU A 35 23.02 -0.88 5.11
C GLU A 35 21.72 -1.64 5.36
N ILE A 36 20.92 -1.88 4.33
CA ILE A 36 19.62 -2.54 4.46
C ILE A 36 19.66 -3.92 3.83
N VAL A 37 19.39 -4.93 4.68
CA VAL A 37 19.17 -6.32 4.29
C VAL A 37 17.66 -6.56 4.24
N GLU A 38 17.16 -6.96 3.08
CA GLU A 38 15.76 -7.35 2.92
C GLU A 38 15.59 -8.84 3.22
N HIS A 39 14.57 -9.15 4.00
CA HIS A 39 14.25 -10.50 4.44
C HIS A 39 12.77 -10.80 4.17
N ASN A 40 12.48 -11.97 3.62
CA ASN A 40 11.12 -12.39 3.30
C ASN A 40 10.84 -13.81 3.84
N HIS A 41 9.64 -14.35 3.54
CA HIS A 41 9.24 -15.66 4.03
C HIS A 41 10.12 -16.83 3.54
N THR A 42 10.88 -16.65 2.46
CA THR A 42 11.80 -17.68 1.92
C THR A 42 13.24 -17.55 2.41
N SER A 43 13.60 -16.41 3.00
CA SER A 43 14.95 -16.13 3.49
C SER A 43 15.34 -17.05 4.67
N SER A 44 16.63 -17.31 4.82
CA SER A 44 17.13 -18.16 5.90
C SER A 44 17.00 -17.50 7.27
N ILE A 45 16.70 -18.28 8.31
CA ILE A 45 16.73 -17.81 9.70
C ILE A 45 18.13 -17.35 10.14
N ILE A 46 19.19 -17.83 9.47
CA ILE A 46 20.57 -17.44 9.75
C ILE A 46 20.77 -15.92 9.61
N ASP A 47 20.01 -15.26 8.74
CA ASP A 47 20.08 -13.81 8.56
C ASP A 47 19.72 -13.05 9.84
N PHE A 48 18.84 -13.61 10.69
CA PHE A 48 18.49 -13.04 11.99
C PHE A 48 19.59 -13.20 13.06
N LEU A 49 20.57 -14.07 12.84
CA LEU A 49 21.68 -14.27 13.78
C LEU A 49 22.74 -13.17 13.68
N SER A 50 22.68 -12.35 12.63
CA SER A 50 23.52 -11.14 12.52
C SER A 50 23.00 -10.04 13.43
N SER A 51 23.90 -9.22 13.94
CA SER A 51 23.52 -8.03 14.71
C SER A 51 23.01 -6.92 13.77
N TYR A 52 21.82 -6.39 14.07
CA TYR A 52 21.25 -5.23 13.40
C TYR A 52 21.03 -4.11 14.41
N ASP A 53 21.19 -2.87 13.95
CA ASP A 53 20.89 -1.70 14.76
C ASP A 53 19.39 -1.46 14.87
N LEU A 54 18.64 -1.90 13.84
CA LEU A 54 17.21 -1.70 13.69
C LEU A 54 16.57 -2.89 12.96
N MET A 55 15.38 -3.30 13.40
CA MET A 55 14.47 -4.15 12.64
C MET A 55 13.22 -3.38 12.24
N VAL A 56 12.87 -3.45 10.97
CA VAL A 56 11.59 -2.95 10.43
C VAL A 56 10.77 -4.14 9.99
N SER A 57 9.54 -4.27 10.48
CA SER A 57 8.63 -5.34 10.07
C SER A 57 7.42 -4.80 9.31
N SER A 58 7.07 -5.46 8.21
CA SER A 58 5.93 -5.14 7.35
C SER A 58 5.29 -6.42 6.83
N ASN A 59 3.97 -6.58 6.97
CA ASN A 59 3.22 -7.75 6.47
C ASN A 59 3.88 -9.08 6.86
N LEU A 60 3.55 -9.65 8.02
CA LEU A 60 4.18 -10.85 8.57
C LEU A 60 3.30 -12.10 8.53
N GLU A 61 2.22 -12.13 7.74
CA GLU A 61 1.24 -13.23 7.72
C GLU A 61 1.85 -14.54 7.23
N MET A 62 2.63 -14.50 6.15
CA MET A 62 3.29 -15.69 5.61
C MET A 62 4.49 -16.11 6.47
N ILE A 63 5.24 -15.14 6.98
CA ILE A 63 6.35 -15.39 7.91
C ILE A 63 5.83 -16.06 9.17
N SER A 64 4.78 -15.53 9.78
CA SER A 64 4.16 -16.09 10.98
C SER A 64 3.67 -17.53 10.78
N ARG A 65 3.10 -17.84 9.62
CA ARG A 65 2.62 -19.20 9.30
C ARG A 65 3.73 -20.21 9.01
N LYS A 66 4.78 -19.77 8.29
CA LYS A 66 5.83 -20.68 7.81
C LYS A 66 7.03 -20.78 8.75
N SER A 67 7.30 -19.74 9.52
CA SER A 67 8.49 -19.60 10.34
C SER A 67 8.20 -18.74 11.58
N PRO A 68 7.31 -19.21 12.49
CA PRO A 68 6.89 -18.43 13.67
C PRO A 68 8.08 -18.03 14.56
N GLU A 69 9.17 -18.81 14.56
CA GLU A 69 10.41 -18.50 15.26
C GLU A 69 11.05 -17.17 14.81
N LYS A 70 10.81 -16.73 13.57
CA LYS A 70 11.26 -15.43 13.08
C LYS A 70 10.52 -14.28 13.77
N VAL A 71 9.24 -14.47 14.05
CA VAL A 71 8.44 -13.49 14.81
C VAL A 71 9.01 -13.31 16.22
N ASP A 72 9.43 -14.39 16.86
CA ASP A 72 10.07 -14.33 18.18
C ASP A 72 11.36 -13.49 18.18
N PHE A 73 12.15 -13.53 17.13
CA PHE A 73 13.33 -12.66 16.98
C PHE A 73 12.95 -11.20 16.87
N ILE A 74 11.90 -10.90 16.08
CA ILE A 74 11.39 -9.54 15.91
C ILE A 74 10.92 -8.99 17.26
N LEU A 75 10.11 -9.75 17.98
CA LEU A 75 9.55 -9.38 19.29
C LEU A 75 10.63 -9.11 20.36
N LYS A 76 11.76 -9.80 20.27
CA LYS A 76 12.88 -9.66 21.22
C LYS A 76 13.85 -8.54 20.84
N HIS A 77 13.75 -7.98 19.64
CA HIS A 77 14.69 -6.95 19.20
C HIS A 77 14.39 -5.61 19.89
N PRO A 78 15.36 -5.00 20.60
CA PRO A 78 15.10 -3.80 21.41
C PRO A 78 14.79 -2.56 20.59
N ASN A 79 15.08 -2.60 19.28
CA ASN A 79 14.88 -1.50 18.35
C ASN A 79 14.05 -1.98 17.16
N HIS A 80 12.76 -2.24 17.38
CA HIS A 80 11.81 -2.71 16.39
C HIS A 80 10.85 -1.59 15.99
N ILE A 81 10.61 -1.44 14.70
CA ILE A 81 9.63 -0.52 14.08
C ILE A 81 8.63 -1.36 13.28
N ARG A 82 7.36 -1.06 13.42
CA ARG A 82 6.28 -1.71 12.64
C ARG A 82 5.75 -0.76 11.57
N LEU A 83 5.60 -1.27 10.33
CA LEU A 83 4.87 -0.62 9.24
C LEU A 83 3.68 -1.49 8.86
N GLU A 84 2.47 -1.00 9.07
CA GLU A 84 1.24 -1.75 8.76
C GLU A 84 0.66 -1.31 7.43
N HIS A 85 0.34 -2.27 6.55
CA HIS A 85 -0.25 -2.02 5.24
C HIS A 85 -1.68 -2.55 5.09
N ASP A 86 -2.07 -3.55 5.88
CA ASP A 86 -3.31 -4.27 5.68
C ASP A 86 -4.41 -3.86 6.67
N SER A 87 -5.65 -3.87 6.21
CA SER A 87 -6.83 -3.66 7.05
C SER A 87 -7.23 -4.89 7.84
N CYS A 88 -6.74 -6.05 7.47
CA CYS A 88 -6.96 -7.31 8.18
C CYS A 88 -5.64 -8.07 8.28
N SER A 89 -5.46 -8.77 9.36
CA SER A 89 -4.30 -9.62 9.57
C SER A 89 -4.75 -11.04 9.87
N TYR A 90 -4.06 -12.00 9.28
CA TYR A 90 -4.23 -13.42 9.61
C TYR A 90 -3.41 -13.83 10.84
N LEU A 91 -2.72 -12.89 11.46
CA LEU A 91 -2.08 -13.08 12.76
C LEU A 91 -3.14 -13.29 13.84
N SER A 92 -2.83 -14.10 14.84
CA SER A 92 -3.67 -14.17 16.03
C SER A 92 -3.73 -12.79 16.71
N ASN A 93 -4.80 -12.49 17.43
CA ASN A 93 -4.90 -11.22 18.17
C ASN A 93 -3.72 -11.03 19.12
N LYS A 94 -3.26 -12.11 19.76
CA LYS A 94 -2.12 -12.09 20.67
C LYS A 94 -0.80 -11.76 19.96
N ASP A 95 -0.54 -12.38 18.81
CA ASP A 95 0.71 -12.11 18.05
C ASP A 95 0.73 -10.70 17.53
N ARG A 96 -0.42 -10.19 17.08
CA ARG A 96 -0.59 -8.80 16.64
C ARG A 96 -0.35 -7.83 17.79
N GLU A 97 -1.02 -8.03 18.93
CA GLU A 97 -0.80 -7.22 20.13
C GLU A 97 0.65 -7.21 20.55
N ASN A 98 1.31 -8.38 20.58
CA ASN A 98 2.72 -8.47 20.91
C ASN A 98 3.61 -7.69 19.93
N LEU A 99 3.35 -7.76 18.61
CA LEU A 99 4.09 -7.03 17.59
C LEU A 99 3.96 -5.51 17.76
N PHE A 100 2.75 -5.02 17.98
CA PHE A 100 2.54 -3.58 18.18
C PHE A 100 3.13 -3.07 19.49
N ASN A 101 2.98 -3.83 20.57
CA ASN A 101 3.52 -3.45 21.88
C ASN A 101 5.05 -3.56 21.96
N SER A 102 5.67 -4.46 21.19
CA SER A 102 7.13 -4.56 21.11
C SER A 102 7.76 -3.47 20.26
N SER A 103 6.97 -2.81 19.40
CA SER A 103 7.45 -1.78 18.50
C SER A 103 7.63 -0.44 19.20
N ARG A 104 8.77 0.21 18.95
CA ARG A 104 9.03 1.59 19.39
C ARG A 104 8.20 2.62 18.64
N LEU A 105 7.80 2.28 17.42
CA LEU A 105 6.97 3.11 16.57
C LEU A 105 6.15 2.21 15.63
N ASN A 106 4.88 2.54 15.52
CA ASN A 106 3.93 1.89 14.65
C ASN A 106 3.47 2.87 13.58
N PHE A 107 3.81 2.59 12.32
CA PHE A 107 3.33 3.38 11.19
C PHE A 107 2.05 2.80 10.61
N PHE A 108 1.10 3.67 10.36
CA PHE A 108 -0.13 3.42 9.63
C PHE A 108 -0.21 4.34 8.41
N LEU A 109 -1.00 3.97 7.41
CA LEU A 109 -1.01 4.67 6.13
C LEU A 109 -1.99 5.85 6.07
N SER A 110 -2.91 5.95 7.02
CA SER A 110 -3.91 7.02 7.11
C SER A 110 -4.55 7.08 8.50
N GLU A 111 -5.26 8.16 8.82
CA GLU A 111 -6.10 8.22 10.03
C GLU A 111 -7.25 7.21 9.97
N PHE A 112 -7.83 7.00 8.78
CA PHE A 112 -8.83 5.98 8.57
C PHE A 112 -8.29 4.59 8.94
N HIS A 113 -7.05 4.27 8.53
CA HIS A 113 -6.40 3.01 8.87
C HIS A 113 -6.28 2.81 10.38
N ILE A 114 -5.83 3.83 11.10
CA ILE A 114 -5.72 3.80 12.57
C ILE A 114 -7.10 3.59 13.20
N SER A 115 -8.10 4.39 12.83
CA SER A 115 -9.43 4.33 13.44
C SER A 115 -10.08 2.97 13.20
N PHE A 116 -10.08 2.50 11.95
CA PHE A 116 -10.58 1.19 11.58
C PHE A 116 -9.87 0.06 12.33
N PHE A 117 -8.54 0.18 12.47
CA PHE A 117 -7.74 -0.84 13.14
C PHE A 117 -8.08 -0.90 14.64
N ARG A 118 -8.25 0.25 15.29
CA ARG A 118 -8.70 0.34 16.69
C ARG A 118 -10.11 -0.21 16.90
N ASP A 119 -11.03 0.14 16.02
CA ASP A 119 -12.43 -0.32 16.10
C ASP A 119 -12.54 -1.85 15.99
N PHE A 120 -11.69 -2.46 15.17
CA PHE A 120 -11.74 -3.92 14.92
C PHE A 120 -10.92 -4.75 15.91
N TYR A 121 -9.75 -4.23 16.30
CA TYR A 121 -8.75 -5.00 17.04
C TYR A 121 -8.50 -4.49 18.46
N GLY A 122 -9.11 -3.36 18.82
CA GLY A 122 -8.92 -2.71 20.10
C GLY A 122 -7.72 -1.74 20.10
N ASP A 123 -7.66 -0.94 21.15
CA ASP A 123 -6.64 0.09 21.35
C ASP A 123 -5.51 -0.46 22.23
N PHE A 124 -4.71 -1.35 21.68
CA PHE A 124 -3.63 -2.03 22.39
C PHE A 124 -2.22 -1.61 21.92
N PHE A 125 -2.12 -0.54 21.14
CA PHE A 125 -0.84 -0.06 20.63
C PHE A 125 -0.66 1.43 20.86
N GLU A 126 0.57 1.79 21.18
CA GLU A 126 1.02 3.15 21.40
C GLU A 126 2.05 3.58 20.34
N ASN A 127 2.54 4.81 20.44
CA ASN A 127 3.58 5.34 19.56
C ASN A 127 3.20 5.19 18.06
N VAL A 128 2.11 5.81 17.68
CA VAL A 128 1.54 5.75 16.32
C VAL A 128 1.95 6.99 15.53
N GLU A 129 2.36 6.79 14.29
CA GLU A 129 2.60 7.85 13.30
C GLU A 129 1.93 7.48 11.98
N ILE A 130 1.53 8.48 11.22
CA ILE A 130 1.00 8.29 9.87
C ILE A 130 2.10 8.52 8.85
N VAL A 131 2.22 7.58 7.92
CA VAL A 131 3.05 7.72 6.72
C VAL A 131 2.28 7.23 5.52
N TYR A 132 2.05 8.08 4.53
CA TYR A 132 1.35 7.68 3.31
C TYR A 132 2.17 6.67 2.51
N ASP A 133 1.54 5.98 1.57
CA ASP A 133 2.29 5.22 0.58
C ASP A 133 3.18 6.17 -0.26
N PRO A 134 4.49 5.88 -0.38
CA PRO A 134 5.37 6.70 -1.23
C PRO A 134 4.93 6.60 -2.70
N ILE A 135 4.66 7.73 -3.33
CA ILE A 135 4.29 7.82 -4.75
C ILE A 135 5.21 8.83 -5.42
N ASP A 136 5.78 8.46 -6.58
CA ASP A 136 6.59 9.39 -7.38
C ASP A 136 5.71 10.45 -8.04
N THR A 137 5.67 11.64 -7.45
CA THR A 137 4.88 12.76 -7.92
C THR A 137 5.46 13.46 -9.17
N ASN A 138 6.62 13.05 -9.66
CA ASN A 138 7.11 13.46 -10.98
C ASN A 138 6.45 12.65 -12.10
N VAL A 139 6.05 11.40 -11.78
CA VAL A 139 5.33 10.50 -12.69
C VAL A 139 3.82 10.71 -12.56
N PHE A 140 3.27 10.61 -11.33
CA PHE A 140 1.85 10.83 -11.05
C PHE A 140 1.59 12.30 -10.73
N LYS A 141 1.21 13.06 -11.74
CA LYS A 141 0.86 14.47 -11.66
C LYS A 141 -0.13 14.83 -12.75
N PRO A 142 -0.91 15.90 -12.60
CA PRO A 142 -1.79 16.36 -13.66
C PRO A 142 -1.00 16.73 -14.91
N GLN A 143 -1.56 16.43 -16.07
CA GLN A 143 -1.05 16.85 -17.35
C GLN A 143 -2.16 17.49 -18.20
N ASP A 144 -1.80 18.50 -18.94
CA ASP A 144 -2.71 19.10 -19.95
C ASP A 144 -2.72 18.20 -21.19
N CYS A 145 -3.63 17.23 -21.21
CA CYS A 145 -3.78 16.26 -22.29
C CYS A 145 -5.27 15.93 -22.50
N GLU A 146 -5.58 15.40 -23.66
CA GLU A 146 -6.94 14.96 -23.99
C GLU A 146 -7.39 13.82 -23.06
N LYS A 147 -8.61 13.90 -22.55
CA LYS A 147 -9.24 12.86 -21.75
C LYS A 147 -9.93 11.85 -22.66
N ILE A 148 -9.19 10.79 -23.03
CA ILE A 148 -9.66 9.76 -23.97
C ILE A 148 -10.39 8.60 -23.29
N TYR A 149 -10.22 8.40 -21.98
CA TYR A 149 -10.93 7.38 -21.21
C TYR A 149 -12.09 8.00 -20.44
N ASP A 150 -13.32 7.47 -20.63
CA ASP A 150 -14.48 7.94 -19.90
C ASP A 150 -14.46 7.44 -18.45
N VAL A 151 -14.42 6.14 -18.24
CA VAL A 151 -14.28 5.52 -16.91
C VAL A 151 -13.14 4.51 -16.95
N VAL A 152 -12.22 4.58 -16.01
CA VAL A 152 -11.14 3.59 -15.90
C VAL A 152 -11.25 2.79 -14.61
N TYR A 153 -10.82 1.53 -14.66
CA TYR A 153 -10.46 0.71 -13.52
C TYR A 153 -9.01 0.26 -13.68
N CYS A 154 -8.20 0.42 -12.65
CA CYS A 154 -6.82 -0.07 -12.65
C CYS A 154 -6.56 -0.92 -11.40
N GLY A 155 -5.98 -2.12 -11.57
CA GLY A 155 -5.55 -2.91 -10.44
C GLY A 155 -5.87 -4.40 -10.51
N TYR A 156 -5.83 -5.06 -9.35
CA TYR A 156 -6.11 -6.49 -9.23
C TYR A 156 -7.61 -6.76 -9.37
N LEU A 157 -7.97 -7.57 -10.37
CA LEU A 157 -9.34 -7.93 -10.69
C LEU A 157 -9.82 -9.07 -9.77
N HIS A 158 -10.39 -8.68 -8.65
CA HIS A 158 -10.85 -9.61 -7.61
C HIS A 158 -12.19 -9.14 -7.01
N PRO A 159 -13.10 -10.06 -6.60
CA PRO A 159 -14.37 -9.68 -6.00
C PRO A 159 -14.25 -8.73 -4.80
N LEU A 160 -13.24 -8.92 -3.93
CA LEU A 160 -13.00 -8.03 -2.78
C LEU A 160 -12.57 -6.61 -3.19
N LYS A 161 -12.05 -6.44 -4.41
CA LYS A 161 -11.70 -5.13 -5.00
C LYS A 161 -12.85 -4.51 -5.81
N GLY A 162 -14.05 -5.10 -5.73
CA GLY A 162 -15.26 -4.57 -6.35
C GLY A 162 -15.49 -5.01 -7.81
N LEU A 163 -14.87 -6.10 -8.27
CA LEU A 163 -15.06 -6.60 -9.64
C LEU A 163 -16.53 -6.81 -10.00
N ASN A 164 -17.32 -7.42 -9.11
CA ASN A 164 -18.74 -7.69 -9.38
C ASN A 164 -19.54 -6.39 -9.50
N ASP A 165 -19.21 -5.38 -8.71
CA ASP A 165 -19.87 -4.08 -8.75
C ASP A 165 -19.46 -3.28 -9.99
N LEU A 166 -18.21 -3.41 -10.46
CA LEU A 166 -17.75 -2.85 -11.74
C LEU A 166 -18.58 -3.39 -12.91
N VAL A 167 -18.77 -4.69 -12.96
CA VAL A 167 -19.62 -5.35 -13.98
C VAL A 167 -21.07 -4.82 -13.93
N LYS A 168 -21.63 -4.75 -12.71
CA LYS A 168 -22.97 -4.20 -12.52
C LYS A 168 -23.05 -2.73 -12.94
N PHE A 169 -22.04 -1.93 -12.63
CA PHE A 169 -21.94 -0.54 -13.08
C PHE A 169 -21.96 -0.47 -14.61
N ALA A 170 -21.14 -1.24 -15.32
CA ALA A 170 -21.09 -1.25 -16.77
C ALA A 170 -22.45 -1.65 -17.39
N GLN A 171 -23.12 -2.66 -16.84
CA GLN A 171 -24.46 -3.09 -17.30
C GLN A 171 -25.56 -2.04 -17.08
N THR A 172 -25.51 -1.30 -15.99
CA THR A 172 -26.54 -0.30 -15.64
C THR A 172 -26.25 1.06 -16.24
N ASN A 173 -25.07 1.28 -16.82
CA ASN A 173 -24.65 2.53 -17.47
C ASN A 173 -24.11 2.25 -18.88
N PRO A 174 -24.95 1.79 -19.81
CA PRO A 174 -24.51 1.37 -21.15
C PRO A 174 -23.91 2.50 -21.99
N ASP A 175 -24.19 3.76 -21.65
CA ASP A 175 -23.67 4.94 -22.34
C ASP A 175 -22.27 5.37 -21.82
N ARG A 176 -21.76 4.74 -20.75
CA ARG A 176 -20.41 4.98 -20.22
C ARG A 176 -19.43 3.93 -20.79
N GLU A 177 -18.33 4.39 -21.34
CA GLU A 177 -17.26 3.49 -21.80
C GLU A 177 -16.30 3.19 -20.64
N VAL A 178 -16.17 1.90 -20.31
CA VAL A 178 -15.34 1.42 -19.19
C VAL A 178 -14.07 0.77 -19.73
N SER A 179 -12.92 1.35 -19.44
CA SER A 179 -11.61 0.78 -19.76
C SER A 179 -11.00 0.12 -18.53
N VAL A 180 -10.75 -1.18 -18.61
CA VAL A 180 -10.26 -2.00 -17.50
C VAL A 180 -8.79 -2.37 -17.72
N PHE A 181 -7.93 -1.96 -16.80
CA PHE A 181 -6.50 -2.27 -16.82
C PHE A 181 -6.13 -3.04 -15.55
N GLY A 182 -5.40 -4.13 -15.71
CA GLY A 182 -5.01 -4.93 -14.55
C GLY A 182 -4.86 -6.41 -14.88
N TRP A 183 -4.87 -7.21 -13.82
CA TRP A 183 -4.69 -8.65 -13.87
C TRP A 183 -5.53 -9.33 -12.78
N GLY A 184 -5.82 -10.60 -12.98
CA GLY A 184 -6.60 -11.42 -12.04
C GLY A 184 -6.40 -12.90 -12.30
N GLU A 185 -7.10 -13.73 -11.54
CA GLU A 185 -7.08 -15.19 -11.69
C GLU A 185 -8.00 -15.66 -12.83
N LEU A 186 -8.89 -14.80 -13.30
CA LEU A 186 -9.82 -15.07 -14.39
C LEU A 186 -9.14 -14.85 -15.75
N ASP A 187 -9.64 -15.53 -16.80
CA ASP A 187 -9.41 -15.07 -18.16
C ASP A 187 -10.20 -13.76 -18.38
N CYS A 188 -9.52 -12.64 -18.04
CA CYS A 188 -10.15 -11.33 -18.02
C CYS A 188 -10.57 -10.87 -19.41
N GLU A 189 -9.85 -11.26 -20.47
CA GLU A 189 -10.20 -10.92 -21.85
C GLU A 189 -11.51 -11.59 -22.26
N ALA A 190 -11.63 -12.89 -22.06
CA ALA A 190 -12.86 -13.63 -22.34
C ALA A 190 -14.02 -13.15 -21.45
N PHE A 191 -13.75 -12.83 -20.19
CA PHE A 191 -14.76 -12.34 -19.26
C PHE A 191 -15.35 -10.99 -19.70
N PHE A 192 -14.52 -10.00 -20.01
CA PHE A 192 -14.98 -8.66 -20.38
C PHE A 192 -15.51 -8.56 -21.81
N SER A 193 -15.14 -9.48 -22.71
CA SER A 193 -15.68 -9.52 -24.09
C SER A 193 -17.20 -9.64 -24.18
N SER A 194 -17.86 -10.08 -23.10
CA SER A 194 -19.31 -10.19 -23.01
C SER A 194 -20.03 -8.85 -22.80
N TYR A 195 -19.30 -7.75 -22.58
CA TYR A 195 -19.85 -6.42 -22.28
C TYR A 195 -19.45 -5.44 -23.38
N SER A 196 -20.43 -4.92 -24.14
CA SER A 196 -20.19 -4.09 -25.33
C SER A 196 -19.54 -2.73 -25.02
N ASN A 197 -19.73 -2.22 -23.81
CA ASN A 197 -19.16 -0.96 -23.33
C ASN A 197 -17.95 -1.13 -22.43
N VAL A 198 -17.33 -2.33 -22.39
CA VAL A 198 -16.13 -2.59 -21.59
C VAL A 198 -14.99 -2.99 -22.51
N THR A 199 -13.85 -2.35 -22.34
CA THR A 199 -12.60 -2.70 -23.02
C THR A 199 -11.58 -3.16 -22.01
N PHE A 200 -10.99 -4.35 -22.19
CA PHE A 200 -9.91 -4.85 -21.38
C PHE A 200 -8.55 -4.57 -22.03
N GLY A 201 -7.71 -3.80 -21.35
CA GLY A 201 -6.39 -3.40 -21.85
C GLY A 201 -5.22 -4.14 -21.22
N GLY A 202 -5.46 -5.14 -20.35
CA GLY A 202 -4.43 -5.93 -19.68
C GLY A 202 -3.65 -5.19 -18.61
N ALA A 203 -2.64 -5.85 -18.05
CA ALA A 203 -1.74 -5.25 -17.07
C ALA A 203 -0.88 -4.16 -17.72
N LYS A 204 -0.60 -3.10 -16.97
CA LYS A 204 0.18 -1.94 -17.41
C LYS A 204 1.37 -1.71 -16.51
N LYS A 205 2.44 -1.19 -17.08
CA LYS A 205 3.62 -0.76 -16.34
C LYS A 205 3.36 0.55 -15.60
N TYR A 206 4.12 0.82 -14.57
CA TYR A 206 3.98 1.97 -13.68
C TYR A 206 3.77 3.32 -14.40
N LYS A 207 4.57 3.62 -15.43
CA LYS A 207 4.43 4.87 -16.22
C LYS A 207 3.17 4.88 -17.08
N GLU A 208 2.78 3.72 -17.65
CA GLU A 208 1.56 3.60 -18.45
C GLU A 208 0.31 3.82 -17.59
N VAL A 209 0.34 3.39 -16.31
CA VAL A 209 -0.76 3.65 -15.36
C VAL A 209 -0.91 5.16 -15.11
N ALA A 210 0.19 5.90 -15.00
CA ALA A 210 0.12 7.35 -14.84
C ALA A 210 -0.50 8.03 -16.09
N GLU A 211 -0.09 7.61 -17.30
CA GLU A 211 -0.64 8.12 -18.57
C GLU A 211 -2.15 7.83 -18.68
N ILE A 212 -2.59 6.63 -18.26
CA ILE A 212 -4.01 6.26 -18.21
C ILE A 212 -4.77 7.21 -17.29
N PHE A 213 -4.30 7.43 -16.06
CA PHE A 213 -4.99 8.34 -15.13
C PHE A 213 -5.00 9.78 -15.62
N GLN A 214 -3.89 10.26 -16.20
CA GLN A 214 -3.82 11.60 -16.78
C GLN A 214 -4.83 11.81 -17.91
N GLN A 215 -5.14 10.76 -18.68
CA GLN A 215 -6.08 10.76 -19.80
C GLN A 215 -7.50 10.31 -19.41
N SER A 216 -7.79 10.10 -18.12
CA SER A 216 -9.08 9.63 -17.64
C SER A 216 -9.97 10.77 -17.14
N LYS A 217 -11.28 10.67 -17.39
CA LYS A 217 -12.30 11.54 -16.79
C LYS A 217 -12.68 11.05 -15.40
N ALA A 218 -12.92 9.73 -15.28
CA ALA A 218 -13.36 9.11 -14.04
C ALA A 218 -12.58 7.85 -13.69
N LEU A 219 -12.43 7.59 -12.39
CA LEU A 219 -11.95 6.33 -11.84
C LEU A 219 -13.11 5.58 -11.19
N TYR A 220 -13.32 4.32 -11.57
CA TYR A 220 -14.20 3.42 -10.84
C TYR A 220 -13.40 2.63 -9.80
N HIS A 221 -13.77 2.74 -8.51
CA HIS A 221 -13.23 1.91 -7.44
C HIS A 221 -14.25 1.74 -6.31
N ASN A 222 -14.79 0.53 -6.16
CA ASN A 222 -15.80 0.21 -5.14
C ASN A 222 -15.39 -1.03 -4.34
N PRO A 223 -14.38 -0.94 -3.48
CA PRO A 223 -13.89 -2.10 -2.74
C PRO A 223 -14.91 -2.60 -1.72
N VAL A 224 -15.04 -3.92 -1.59
CA VAL A 224 -15.86 -4.58 -0.56
C VAL A 224 -15.21 -4.41 0.81
N VAL A 225 -13.89 -4.54 0.87
CA VAL A 225 -13.07 -4.40 2.08
C VAL A 225 -12.56 -2.98 2.26
N ASN A 226 -12.21 -2.63 3.48
CA ASN A 226 -11.56 -1.36 3.75
C ASN A 226 -10.13 -1.35 3.17
N GLU A 227 -9.76 -0.26 2.53
CA GLU A 227 -8.45 0.00 1.93
C GLU A 227 -7.69 0.98 2.85
N PRO A 228 -6.66 0.56 3.56
CA PRO A 228 -5.90 1.43 4.49
C PRO A 228 -5.39 2.72 3.87
N PHE A 229 -4.91 2.64 2.63
CA PHE A 229 -4.57 3.78 1.78
C PHE A 229 -5.21 3.61 0.40
N CYS A 230 -4.95 2.52 -0.29
CA CYS A 230 -5.25 2.28 -1.70
C CYS A 230 -4.33 3.10 -2.61
N ARG A 231 -3.14 2.60 -2.83
CA ARG A 231 -2.11 3.26 -3.65
C ARG A 231 -2.64 3.75 -5.00
N MET A 232 -3.41 2.92 -5.72
CA MET A 232 -4.02 3.25 -7.01
C MET A 232 -4.93 4.48 -6.92
N MET A 233 -5.70 4.63 -5.84
CA MET A 233 -6.53 5.82 -5.58
C MET A 233 -5.65 7.06 -5.41
N GLY A 234 -4.58 6.94 -4.61
CA GLY A 234 -3.62 8.04 -4.43
C GLY A 234 -2.98 8.48 -5.74
N GLU A 235 -2.59 7.52 -6.58
CA GLU A 235 -2.00 7.75 -7.91
C GLU A 235 -2.97 8.47 -8.85
N ALA A 236 -4.24 8.06 -8.88
CA ALA A 236 -5.28 8.68 -9.68
C ALA A 236 -5.60 10.12 -9.24
N LEU A 237 -5.72 10.34 -7.93
CA LEU A 237 -5.95 11.68 -7.35
C LEU A 237 -4.78 12.63 -7.66
N LEU A 238 -3.53 12.14 -7.59
CA LEU A 238 -2.34 12.90 -7.96
C LEU A 238 -2.29 13.24 -9.45
N CYS A 239 -2.84 12.39 -10.32
CA CYS A 239 -2.99 12.67 -11.75
C CYS A 239 -4.13 13.63 -12.09
N GLY A 240 -4.94 14.04 -11.10
CA GLY A 240 -6.04 14.97 -11.30
C GLY A 240 -7.29 14.32 -11.90
N VAL A 241 -7.56 13.04 -11.61
CA VAL A 241 -8.85 12.42 -11.93
C VAL A 241 -9.92 13.05 -11.04
N GLU A 242 -10.92 13.66 -11.66
CA GLU A 242 -11.91 14.51 -10.97
C GLU A 242 -13.10 13.70 -10.43
N GLU A 243 -13.58 12.72 -11.19
CA GLU A 243 -14.72 11.89 -10.82
C GLU A 243 -14.26 10.55 -10.23
N ILE A 244 -14.65 10.29 -8.99
CA ILE A 244 -14.43 8.98 -8.36
C ILE A 244 -15.78 8.29 -8.18
N ILE A 245 -15.95 7.14 -8.85
CA ILE A 245 -17.18 6.36 -8.83
C ILE A 245 -17.01 5.17 -7.89
N GLY A 246 -17.78 5.11 -6.82
CA GLY A 246 -17.78 4.03 -5.84
C GLY A 246 -17.85 4.53 -4.39
N ASN A 247 -17.64 3.62 -3.45
CA ASN A 247 -17.71 3.97 -2.03
C ASN A 247 -16.35 4.44 -1.49
N THR A 248 -16.11 5.73 -1.55
CA THR A 248 -14.87 6.36 -1.11
C THR A 248 -14.68 6.38 0.42
N SER A 249 -15.75 6.16 1.21
CA SER A 249 -15.67 6.14 2.68
C SER A 249 -14.84 4.97 3.24
N LYS A 250 -14.45 4.02 2.39
CA LYS A 250 -13.62 2.87 2.73
C LYS A 250 -12.17 3.00 2.25
N ILE A 251 -11.76 4.16 1.75
CA ILE A 251 -10.48 4.34 1.05
C ILE A 251 -9.67 5.43 1.73
N GLY A 252 -8.61 5.03 2.45
CA GLY A 252 -7.79 5.94 3.24
C GLY A 252 -7.17 7.07 2.43
N ALA A 253 -6.62 6.81 1.23
CA ALA A 253 -6.05 7.85 0.38
C ALA A 253 -7.05 8.92 -0.01
N TYR A 254 -8.29 8.53 -0.34
CA TYR A 254 -9.35 9.48 -0.67
C TYR A 254 -9.72 10.36 0.53
N LEU A 255 -9.91 9.75 1.69
CA LEU A 255 -10.25 10.48 2.92
C LEU A 255 -9.15 11.45 3.35
N GLU A 256 -7.88 11.05 3.23
CA GLU A 256 -6.75 11.95 3.49
C GLU A 256 -6.69 13.09 2.48
N PHE A 257 -6.88 12.80 1.18
CA PHE A 257 -6.91 13.81 0.12
C PHE A 257 -8.00 14.87 0.38
N GLU A 258 -9.23 14.45 0.66
CA GLU A 258 -10.35 15.36 1.00
C GLU A 258 -10.05 16.23 2.23
N LYS A 259 -9.37 15.64 3.22
CA LYS A 259 -9.02 16.34 4.47
C LYS A 259 -7.96 17.41 4.27
N VAL A 260 -6.88 17.12 3.53
CA VAL A 260 -5.70 17.98 3.47
C VAL A 260 -5.57 18.77 2.17
N GLY A 261 -6.25 18.36 1.11
CA GLY A 261 -6.17 18.95 -0.23
C GLY A 261 -4.94 18.50 -1.03
N TYR A 262 -4.97 18.79 -2.34
CA TYR A 262 -4.00 18.30 -3.32
C TYR A 262 -2.53 18.52 -2.92
N GLU A 263 -2.15 19.76 -2.58
CA GLU A 263 -0.74 20.11 -2.36
C GLU A 263 -0.15 19.37 -1.15
N LYS A 264 -0.88 19.32 -0.02
CA LYS A 264 -0.42 18.62 1.16
C LYS A 264 -0.42 17.10 0.98
N PHE A 265 -1.40 16.57 0.25
CA PHE A 265 -1.47 15.15 -0.08
C PHE A 265 -0.30 14.75 -0.97
N ARG A 266 -0.03 15.53 -2.04
CA ARG A 266 1.11 15.35 -2.92
C ARG A 266 2.43 15.35 -2.15
N ASP A 267 2.64 16.36 -1.31
CA ASP A 267 3.85 16.50 -0.51
C ASP A 267 3.99 15.35 0.49
N GLY A 268 2.88 14.89 1.07
CA GLY A 268 2.85 13.73 1.96
C GLY A 268 3.27 12.44 1.25
N CYS A 269 2.75 12.16 0.06
CA CYS A 269 3.12 11.00 -0.76
C CYS A 269 4.58 11.08 -1.25
N ASN A 270 4.99 12.26 -1.75
CA ASN A 270 6.34 12.46 -2.28
C ASN A 270 7.43 12.29 -1.22
N ASN A 271 7.17 12.78 0.00
CA ASN A 271 8.13 12.75 1.10
C ASN A 271 7.92 11.58 2.08
N ALA A 272 7.03 10.64 1.76
CA ALA A 272 6.63 9.57 2.68
C ALA A 272 7.84 8.75 3.17
N ALA A 273 8.74 8.36 2.28
CA ALA A 273 9.93 7.60 2.63
C ALA A 273 10.92 8.42 3.50
N ASP A 274 11.08 9.73 3.24
CA ASP A 274 11.87 10.63 4.09
C ASP A 274 11.25 10.78 5.48
N ILE A 275 9.92 10.93 5.54
CA ILE A 275 9.16 11.02 6.81
C ILE A 275 9.35 9.73 7.61
N PHE A 276 9.23 8.56 6.96
CA PHE A 276 9.45 7.27 7.60
C PHE A 276 10.84 7.20 8.27
N TRP A 277 11.89 7.47 7.53
CA TRP A 277 13.25 7.39 8.07
C TRP A 277 13.56 8.45 9.12
N LYS A 278 13.04 9.68 8.94
CA LYS A 278 13.17 10.74 9.94
C LYS A 278 12.53 10.32 11.27
N LYS A 279 11.28 9.88 11.25
CA LYS A 279 10.54 9.44 12.43
C LYS A 279 11.17 8.19 13.08
N THR A 280 11.60 7.23 12.24
CA THR A 280 12.34 6.05 12.70
C THR A 280 13.61 6.44 13.45
N LYS A 281 14.39 7.40 12.94
CA LYS A 281 15.62 7.90 13.61
C LYS A 281 15.30 8.59 14.94
N GLU A 282 14.23 9.38 15.01
CA GLU A 282 13.80 10.06 16.25
C GLU A 282 13.42 9.07 17.35
N ARG A 283 12.91 7.88 17.00
CA ARG A 283 12.42 6.87 17.94
C ARG A 283 13.36 5.68 18.13
N SER A 284 14.30 5.46 17.22
CA SER A 284 15.30 4.39 17.40
C SER A 284 16.25 4.73 18.56
N LEU A 285 16.66 3.69 19.30
CA LEU A 285 17.75 3.84 20.26
C LEU A 285 18.99 4.25 19.47
N THR A 286 19.47 5.46 19.66
CA THR A 286 20.84 5.79 19.31
C THR A 286 21.72 4.85 20.11
N CYS A 287 22.50 3.98 19.42
CA CYS A 287 23.60 3.30 20.09
C CYS A 287 24.44 4.40 20.73
N ALA A 288 24.38 4.49 22.06
CA ALA A 288 25.37 5.25 22.80
C ALA A 288 26.70 4.60 22.49
N ILE A 289 27.54 5.31 21.70
CA ILE A 289 28.94 4.95 21.43
C ILE A 289 29.71 5.09 22.73
#